data_d1a4beb2e81fa36d1d88de8d693a522a
#
_entry.id   d1a4beb2e81fa36d1d88de8d693a522a
#
_cell.length_a   1.000
_cell.length_b   1.000
_cell.length_c   1.000
_cell.angle_alpha   90.00
_cell.angle_beta   90.00
_cell.angle_gamma   90.00
#
_symmetry.space_group_name_H-M   'P 1'
#
loop_
_entity.id
_entity.type
_entity.pdbx_description
1 polymer ?
#
loop_
_entity_poly.entity_id
_entity_poly.type
_entity_poly.pdbx_seq_one_letter_code
_entity_poly.pdbx_strand_id
1 'polypeptide(L)' 'MTVKIDGTEPNVFPAVEGVDVHDAGRDAEVILGTKIKGKLTPVTIKLSYEQAETLADLLEPFRKN' A
#
# COMPACT_ATOMS: atom_id res chain seq x y z
N MET A 1 13.45 5.86 7.45
CA MET A 1 13.23 7.20 6.89
C MET A 1 11.74 7.45 6.70
N THR A 2 11.29 8.62 7.09
CA THR A 2 9.88 8.97 6.96
C THR A 2 9.71 9.92 5.78
N VAL A 3 8.82 9.58 4.87
CA VAL A 3 8.48 10.47 3.76
C VAL A 3 7.30 11.33 4.20
N LYS A 4 7.52 12.63 4.17
CA LYS A 4 6.48 13.58 4.56
C LYS A 4 5.74 14.08 3.33
N ILE A 5 4.43 14.05 3.40
CA ILE A 5 3.56 14.56 2.34
C ILE A 5 3.01 15.89 2.80
N ASP A 6 3.36 16.95 2.08
CA ASP A 6 2.96 18.30 2.44
C ASP A 6 1.50 18.58 2.10
N GLY A 7 0.89 19.40 2.92
CA GLY A 7 -0.39 20.01 2.59
C GLY A 7 -1.64 19.22 2.90
N THR A 8 -1.51 17.97 3.35
CA THR A 8 -2.68 17.16 3.65
C THR A 8 -2.44 16.28 4.85
N GLU A 9 -3.49 16.07 5.63
CA GLU A 9 -3.44 15.06 6.68
C GLU A 9 -3.69 13.69 6.05
N PRO A 10 -2.94 12.68 6.46
CA PRO A 10 -3.16 11.34 5.92
C PRO A 10 -4.50 10.76 6.38
N ASN A 11 -5.17 10.07 5.50
CA ASN A 11 -6.31 9.25 5.87
C ASN A 11 -5.80 8.00 6.58
N VAL A 12 -6.37 7.73 7.73
CA VAL A 12 -6.02 6.53 8.50
C VAL A 12 -7.16 5.53 8.36
N PHE A 13 -6.88 4.44 7.67
CA PHE A 13 -7.85 3.37 7.51
C PHE A 13 -7.71 2.36 8.65
N PRO A 14 -8.74 1.56 8.90
CA PRO A 14 -8.60 0.42 9.79
C PRO A 14 -7.49 -0.53 9.32
N ALA A 15 -7.08 -1.44 10.20
CA ALA A 15 -6.04 -2.39 9.87
C ALA A 15 -6.39 -3.18 8.61
N VAL A 16 -5.38 -3.42 7.78
CA VAL A 16 -5.53 -4.19 6.55
C VAL A 16 -5.64 -5.67 6.90
N GLU A 17 -6.65 -6.35 6.36
CA GLU A 17 -6.84 -7.77 6.60
C GLU A 17 -6.18 -8.64 5.53
N GLY A 18 -5.90 -8.08 4.37
CA GLY A 18 -5.21 -8.82 3.31
C GLY A 18 -4.50 -7.90 2.36
N VAL A 19 -3.44 -8.40 1.75
CA VAL A 19 -2.65 -7.65 0.77
C VAL A 19 -2.43 -8.53 -0.44
N ASP A 20 -2.62 -7.97 -1.61
CA ASP A 20 -2.29 -8.62 -2.87
C ASP A 20 -1.55 -7.65 -3.76
N VAL A 21 -0.73 -8.16 -4.66
CA VAL A 21 0.04 -7.34 -5.59
C VAL A 21 -0.16 -7.90 -6.99
N HIS A 22 -0.42 -7.02 -7.92
CA HIS A 22 -0.69 -7.39 -9.30
C HIS A 22 0.17 -6.56 -10.24
N ASP A 23 0.79 -7.23 -11.22
CA ASP A 23 1.54 -6.53 -12.27
C ASP A 23 0.57 -6.17 -13.39
N ALA A 24 0.34 -4.89 -13.56
CA ALA A 24 -0.61 -4.39 -14.57
C ALA A 24 0.07 -4.09 -15.92
N GLY A 25 1.37 -4.41 -16.05
CA GLY A 25 2.11 -4.24 -17.32
C GLY A 25 2.84 -2.91 -17.43
N ARG A 26 2.29 -1.84 -16.92
CA ARG A 26 2.94 -0.52 -16.90
C ARG A 26 3.24 -0.06 -15.49
N ASP A 27 2.49 -0.56 -14.55
CA ASP A 27 2.65 -0.23 -13.14
C ASP A 27 2.31 -1.45 -12.30
N ALA A 28 2.55 -1.32 -11.02
CA ALA A 28 2.17 -2.33 -10.05
C ALA A 28 0.89 -1.86 -9.33
N GLU A 29 -0.01 -2.78 -9.10
CA GLU A 29 -1.21 -2.50 -8.33
C GLU A 29 -1.11 -3.23 -7.01
N VAL A 30 -1.25 -2.47 -5.93
CA VAL A 30 -1.32 -3.04 -4.57
C VAL A 30 -2.76 -2.97 -4.13
N ILE A 31 -3.32 -4.11 -3.80
CA ILE A 31 -4.71 -4.23 -3.39
C ILE A 31 -4.73 -4.54 -1.90
N LEU A 32 -5.35 -3.65 -1.14
CA LEU A 32 -5.46 -3.78 0.30
C LEU A 32 -6.90 -4.13 0.66
N GLY A 33 -7.08 -5.25 1.33
CA GLY A 33 -8.40 -5.62 1.86
C GLY A 33 -8.59 -4.97 3.21
N THR A 34 -9.47 -3.97 3.27
CA THR A 34 -9.75 -3.27 4.51
C THR A 34 -11.20 -3.47 4.91
N LYS A 35 -11.48 -3.44 6.21
CA LYS A 35 -12.86 -3.41 6.70
C LYS A 35 -13.26 -1.99 7.01
N ILE A 36 -14.26 -1.50 6.28
CA ILE A 36 -14.80 -0.17 6.50
C ILE A 36 -16.26 -0.34 6.90
N LYS A 37 -16.59 0.15 8.09
CA LYS A 37 -17.95 0.01 8.66
C LYS A 37 -18.43 -1.45 8.67
N GLY A 38 -17.53 -2.36 9.03
CA GLY A 38 -17.83 -3.78 9.09
C GLY A 38 -17.89 -4.51 7.77
N LYS A 39 -17.63 -3.82 6.67
CA LYS A 39 -17.69 -4.39 5.33
C LYS A 39 -16.31 -4.44 4.71
N LEU A 40 -15.93 -5.59 4.17
CA LEU A 40 -14.65 -5.76 3.49
C LEU A 40 -14.66 -4.92 2.21
N THR A 41 -13.75 -3.97 2.13
CA THR A 41 -13.66 -3.04 1.00
C THR A 41 -12.25 -3.09 0.44
N PRO A 42 -12.07 -3.52 -0.81
CA PRO A 42 -10.75 -3.50 -1.43
C PRO A 42 -10.37 -2.08 -1.84
N VAL A 43 -9.11 -1.74 -1.58
CA VAL A 43 -8.53 -0.46 -2.00
C VAL A 43 -7.35 -0.78 -2.90
N THR A 44 -7.36 -0.25 -4.12
CA THR A 44 -6.28 -0.48 -5.08
C THR A 44 -5.43 0.77 -5.20
N ILE A 45 -4.14 0.59 -5.06
CA ILE A 45 -3.16 1.67 -5.18
C ILE A 45 -2.26 1.34 -6.36
N LYS A 46 -2.17 2.26 -7.30
CA LYS A 46 -1.28 2.09 -8.45
C LYS A 46 0.05 2.77 -8.17
N LEU A 47 1.12 2.03 -8.37
CA LEU A 47 2.48 2.51 -8.18
C LEU A 47 3.26 2.29 -9.47
N SER A 48 4.11 3.24 -9.83
CA SER A 48 5.10 2.97 -10.87
C SER A 48 6.04 1.88 -10.36
N TYR A 49 6.76 1.22 -11.26
CA TYR A 49 7.74 0.21 -10.85
C TYR A 49 8.80 0.80 -9.92
N GLU A 50 9.21 2.04 -10.19
CA GLU A 50 10.16 2.73 -9.35
C GLU A 50 9.61 2.96 -7.94
N GLN A 51 8.35 3.38 -7.84
CA GLN A 51 7.70 3.57 -6.55
C GLN A 51 7.51 2.24 -5.82
N ALA A 52 7.18 1.20 -6.55
CA ALA A 52 7.03 -0.13 -5.96
C ALA A 52 8.35 -0.64 -5.40
N GLU A 53 9.45 -0.40 -6.10
CA GLU A 53 10.79 -0.76 -5.63
C GLU A 53 11.15 0.03 -4.37
N THR A 54 10.86 1.33 -4.36
CA THR A 54 11.09 2.16 -3.17
C THR A 54 10.29 1.65 -1.98
N LEU A 55 9.03 1.30 -2.19
CA LEU A 55 8.20 0.76 -1.13
C LEU A 55 8.77 -0.55 -0.59
N ALA A 56 9.21 -1.43 -1.47
CA ALA A 56 9.82 -2.70 -1.06
C ALA A 56 11.06 -2.47 -0.20
N ASP A 57 11.90 -1.51 -0.59
CA ASP A 57 13.10 -1.16 0.17
C ASP A 57 12.74 -0.62 1.55
N LEU A 58 11.73 0.24 1.63
CA LEU A 58 11.31 0.82 2.90
C LEU A 58 10.68 -0.23 3.82
N LEU A 59 10.10 -1.27 3.28
CA LEU A 59 9.47 -2.33 4.07
C LEU A 59 10.44 -3.45 4.46
N GLU A 60 11.65 -3.45 3.91
CA GLU A 60 12.63 -4.51 4.17
C GLU A 60 12.91 -4.75 5.66
N PRO A 61 13.05 -3.70 6.51
CA PRO A 61 13.28 -3.94 7.94
C PRO A 61 12.15 -4.70 8.65
N PHE A 62 10.97 -4.74 8.07
CA PHE A 62 9.80 -5.39 8.68
C PHE A 62 9.58 -6.81 8.15
N ARG A 63 10.47 -7.26 7.29
CA ARG A 63 10.35 -8.59 6.70
C ARG A 63 10.68 -9.65 7.74
N LYS A 64 9.81 -10.64 7.84
CA LYS A 64 10.05 -11.81 8.70
C LYS A 64 10.75 -12.89 7.89
N ASN A 65 11.79 -13.43 8.46
CA ASN A 65 12.50 -14.56 7.87
C ASN A 65 12.06 -15.85 8.55
#